data_3979b08b558830ac7af36d6c56c89cf6
#
_entry.id   3979b08b558830ac7af36d6c56c89cf6
#
_cell.length_a   1.000
_cell.length_b   1.000
_cell.length_c   1.000
_cell.angle_alpha   90.00
_cell.angle_beta   90.00
_cell.angle_gamma   90.00
#
_symmetry.space_group_name_H-M   'P 1'
#
loop_
_entity.id
_entity.type
_entity.pdbx_description
1 polymer ?
#
loop_
_entity_poly.entity_id
_entity_poly.type
_entity_poly.pdbx_seq_one_letter_code
_entity_poly.pdbx_strand_id
1 'polypeptide(L)'
;MNRVYCLVPILAVVVALGGAGCGTTPAKVADSQWLLLPMPRQMDVAGTIRGPGKTANGLGRVRSVIDSARMPHAQGYELTIATPRGGHTPSVRIVAHDDAGAFYAQQTLDQIAQQARAKGRLPVCRIVDWPDFPDRGVMLDVARCKVPEMKTLYELVDLFASWKYNQLQLYTEHTFAYRDHPAVWQDASPMTPSQVRDLDAYCRARHMQLVPNQNSFAHMERWLALPQYAPLAEMPGGGDLCPTDPNSIALLRNMYASLLPNFSSEFANVGCDETFSIGKGRSKAAVEAKGAGRVYLDFLLQIRGIVAAQGKRMQFWADIINNHPDLIPELPKDVVAMEWGYDKGHPYPEHTKRFHDNGVTFYVVPGTSSWNSLLGRTDNALANLREAALSGRDNEGQGFLVTDWGDGGHWQFLPVSFLPFAYGAGVSWCYDTNSGADPAAIADAYAFHDSAGVMGQTAFELGNAHQIAGMRIGNSTVYYAFLRHYFDRPLAGTGLDAIKPEELDKTAARIDELIARIDSAKMDRPDADLIKAEFRMNAAMARLACHLGAARLRAGGCLTTELPKDIRTALAAELAPLVPEYRQLWLARNRSGGLEESAGALEIIGAVLGK
;
A
#
# COMPACT_ATOMS: atom_id res chain seq x y z
N MET A 1 -32.43 19.54 28.52
CA MET A 1 -33.39 18.48 28.86
C MET A 1 -32.62 17.16 28.82
N ASN A 2 -32.37 16.65 30.02
CA ASN A 2 -31.61 15.40 30.24
C ASN A 2 -32.42 14.19 29.75
N ARG A 3 -31.82 13.29 29.01
CA ARG A 3 -32.31 11.92 28.88
C ARG A 3 -31.22 10.95 29.36
N VAL A 4 -31.55 10.33 30.48
CA VAL A 4 -30.85 9.26 31.15
C VAL A 4 -31.09 7.96 30.35
N TYR A 5 -30.08 7.22 29.99
CA TYR A 5 -30.20 5.86 29.47
C TYR A 5 -29.94 4.86 30.58
N CYS A 6 -31.00 4.08 30.92
CA CYS A 6 -30.92 2.95 31.82
C CYS A 6 -30.21 1.77 31.17
N LEU A 7 -29.18 1.26 31.86
CA LEU A 7 -28.53 -0.03 31.58
C LEU A 7 -29.40 -1.17 32.14
N VAL A 8 -29.77 -2.13 31.28
CA VAL A 8 -30.36 -3.41 31.68
C VAL A 8 -29.28 -4.49 31.45
N PRO A 9 -28.94 -5.32 32.44
CA PRO A 9 -27.99 -6.42 32.23
C PRO A 9 -28.72 -7.61 31.61
N ILE A 10 -28.19 -8.10 30.48
CA ILE A 10 -28.60 -9.36 29.85
C ILE A 10 -27.74 -10.48 30.41
N LEU A 11 -28.41 -11.41 31.06
CA LEU A 11 -27.86 -12.65 31.60
C LEU A 11 -27.65 -13.63 30.44
N ALA A 12 -26.40 -14.00 30.16
CA ALA A 12 -26.09 -15.00 29.14
C ALA A 12 -26.24 -16.41 29.73
N VAL A 13 -27.17 -17.19 29.19
CA VAL A 13 -27.29 -18.63 29.43
C VAL A 13 -26.39 -19.36 28.42
N VAL A 14 -25.36 -20.04 28.91
CA VAL A 14 -24.50 -20.91 28.09
C VAL A 14 -25.18 -22.29 27.99
N VAL A 15 -25.66 -22.62 26.81
CA VAL A 15 -26.07 -23.99 26.45
C VAL A 15 -24.92 -24.65 25.70
N ALA A 16 -24.28 -25.62 26.32
CA ALA A 16 -23.27 -26.46 25.68
C ALA A 16 -23.98 -27.53 24.82
N LEU A 17 -23.91 -27.38 23.50
CA LEU A 17 -24.23 -28.44 22.55
C LEU A 17 -22.92 -29.03 22.02
N GLY A 18 -22.62 -30.24 22.45
CA GLY A 18 -21.51 -31.03 21.89
C GLY A 18 -21.83 -31.48 20.48
N GLY A 19 -21.13 -30.88 19.50
CA GLY A 19 -21.09 -31.33 18.11
C GLY A 19 -19.68 -31.84 17.81
N ALA A 20 -19.54 -33.15 17.56
CA ALA A 20 -18.30 -33.73 17.05
C ALA A 20 -18.04 -33.25 15.63
N GLY A 21 -17.35 -32.10 15.49
CA GLY A 21 -16.79 -31.64 14.25
C GLY A 21 -15.44 -32.29 14.02
N CYS A 22 -15.30 -33.00 12.91
CA CYS A 22 -14.04 -33.53 12.41
C CYS A 22 -13.07 -32.38 12.14
N GLY A 23 -12.30 -31.99 13.15
CA GLY A 23 -11.27 -30.97 13.05
C GLY A 23 -10.09 -31.51 12.27
N THR A 24 -9.97 -31.17 11.01
CA THR A 24 -8.70 -31.21 10.31
C THR A 24 -7.82 -30.11 10.93
N THR A 25 -6.94 -30.53 11.85
CA THR A 25 -5.83 -29.70 12.34
C THR A 25 -5.09 -29.17 11.10
N PRO A 26 -4.85 -27.84 10.98
CA PRO A 26 -3.99 -27.35 9.92
C PRO A 26 -2.64 -28.04 10.08
N ALA A 27 -2.19 -28.69 9.01
CA ALA A 27 -0.87 -29.31 8.96
C ALA A 27 0.13 -28.24 9.39
N LYS A 28 0.87 -28.48 10.49
CA LYS A 28 2.06 -27.71 10.84
C LYS A 28 2.88 -27.63 9.54
N VAL A 29 3.11 -26.41 9.05
CA VAL A 29 4.13 -26.16 8.03
C VAL A 29 5.41 -26.72 8.63
N ALA A 30 5.79 -27.91 8.19
CA ALA A 30 7.03 -28.53 8.60
C ALA A 30 8.13 -27.54 8.28
N ASP A 31 9.12 -27.36 9.16
CA ASP A 31 10.33 -26.57 8.99
C ASP A 31 10.82 -26.62 7.53
N SER A 32 10.24 -25.75 6.67
CA SER A 32 10.64 -25.72 5.28
C SER A 32 12.01 -25.03 5.26
N GLN A 33 13.03 -25.80 5.04
CA GLN A 33 14.42 -25.34 4.87
C GLN A 33 14.57 -24.25 3.80
N TRP A 34 13.46 -23.93 3.09
CA TRP A 34 13.35 -23.06 1.95
C TRP A 34 12.27 -22.00 2.21
N LEU A 35 12.70 -20.77 2.39
CA LEU A 35 11.80 -19.63 2.49
C LEU A 35 11.53 -19.12 1.07
N LEU A 36 10.27 -18.99 0.67
CA LEU A 36 9.87 -18.48 -0.65
C LEU A 36 8.88 -17.32 -0.48
N LEU A 37 8.85 -16.42 -1.42
CA LEU A 37 7.89 -15.32 -1.46
C LEU A 37 7.25 -15.22 -2.85
N PRO A 38 5.97 -15.54 -2.95
CA PRO A 38 5.09 -16.20 -1.98
C PRO A 38 5.50 -17.65 -1.68
N MET A 39 5.17 -18.15 -0.48
CA MET A 39 5.19 -19.59 -0.21
C MET A 39 4.13 -20.29 -1.08
N PRO A 40 4.50 -21.35 -1.81
CA PRO A 40 3.57 -22.04 -2.70
C PRO A 40 2.49 -22.82 -1.92
N ARG A 41 1.39 -23.11 -2.58
CA ARG A 41 0.31 -23.94 -2.01
C ARG A 41 0.80 -25.30 -1.58
N GLN A 42 1.60 -25.95 -2.40
CA GLN A 42 2.16 -27.25 -2.11
C GLN A 42 3.63 -27.31 -2.52
N MET A 43 4.48 -27.78 -1.62
CA MET A 43 5.89 -28.03 -1.86
C MET A 43 6.30 -29.33 -1.16
N ASP A 44 6.56 -30.36 -1.95
CA ASP A 44 7.01 -31.67 -1.47
C ASP A 44 8.53 -31.78 -1.71
N VAL A 45 9.31 -31.84 -0.63
CA VAL A 45 10.77 -31.96 -0.68
C VAL A 45 11.19 -33.39 -0.35
N ALA A 46 11.71 -34.12 -1.33
CA ALA A 46 12.17 -35.50 -1.18
C ALA A 46 13.61 -35.62 -0.65
N GLY A 47 14.37 -34.53 -0.67
CA GLY A 47 15.76 -34.48 -0.23
C GLY A 47 16.53 -33.34 -0.86
N THR A 48 17.84 -33.36 -0.78
CA THR A 48 18.72 -32.37 -1.40
C THR A 48 19.83 -33.03 -2.19
N ILE A 49 20.29 -32.37 -3.24
CA ILE A 49 21.49 -32.72 -4.01
C ILE A 49 22.51 -31.59 -3.90
N ARG A 50 23.76 -31.84 -4.33
CA ARG A 50 24.77 -30.79 -4.37
C ARG A 50 24.26 -29.62 -5.21
N GLY A 51 24.27 -28.43 -4.63
CA GLY A 51 23.83 -27.20 -5.28
C GLY A 51 24.79 -26.76 -6.40
N PRO A 52 24.32 -25.82 -7.23
CA PRO A 52 25.19 -25.17 -8.20
C PRO A 52 26.36 -24.50 -7.47
N GLY A 53 27.59 -24.64 -8.00
CA GLY A 53 28.72 -23.85 -7.54
C GLY A 53 28.42 -22.34 -7.71
N LYS A 54 29.33 -21.47 -7.25
CA LYS A 54 29.16 -19.99 -7.31
C LYS A 54 28.93 -19.41 -8.72
N THR A 55 29.04 -20.21 -9.80
CA THR A 55 28.75 -19.80 -11.17
C THR A 55 27.30 -20.05 -11.56
N ALA A 56 26.68 -19.10 -12.26
CA ALA A 56 25.26 -18.94 -12.50
C ALA A 56 24.47 -20.08 -13.19
N ASN A 57 25.15 -21.05 -13.83
CA ASN A 57 24.52 -22.03 -14.74
C ASN A 57 24.30 -23.43 -14.14
N GLY A 58 24.35 -23.60 -12.83
CA GLY A 58 24.32 -24.90 -12.18
C GLY A 58 23.00 -25.67 -12.16
N LEU A 59 21.88 -25.06 -12.59
CA LEU A 59 20.56 -25.72 -12.60
C LEU A 59 20.31 -26.59 -13.84
N GLY A 60 21.24 -26.59 -14.84
CA GLY A 60 21.04 -27.32 -16.08
C GLY A 60 19.96 -26.71 -16.99
N ARG A 61 19.45 -27.54 -17.92
CA ARG A 61 18.39 -27.10 -18.85
C ARG A 61 17.03 -27.11 -18.19
N VAL A 62 16.40 -25.95 -18.05
CA VAL A 62 14.98 -25.83 -17.69
C VAL A 62 14.13 -26.15 -18.92
N ARG A 63 13.15 -27.06 -18.76
CA ARG A 63 12.15 -27.37 -19.78
C ARG A 63 10.80 -26.83 -19.32
N SER A 64 10.26 -25.84 -20.03
CA SER A 64 8.94 -25.26 -19.78
C SER A 64 7.97 -25.69 -20.87
N VAL A 65 6.73 -26.02 -20.50
CA VAL A 65 5.62 -26.40 -21.39
C VAL A 65 4.36 -25.73 -20.87
N ILE A 66 3.60 -25.12 -21.76
CA ILE A 66 2.23 -24.67 -21.49
C ILE A 66 1.29 -25.84 -21.74
N ASP A 67 0.52 -26.24 -20.72
CA ASP A 67 -0.43 -27.35 -20.77
C ASP A 67 -1.56 -27.10 -19.77
N SER A 68 -2.60 -26.38 -20.20
CA SER A 68 -3.75 -26.02 -19.37
C SER A 68 -4.60 -27.23 -18.95
N ALA A 69 -4.55 -28.34 -19.70
CA ALA A 69 -5.24 -29.56 -19.32
C ALA A 69 -4.60 -30.24 -18.10
N ARG A 70 -3.27 -30.14 -17.99
CA ARG A 70 -2.50 -30.70 -16.87
C ARG A 70 -2.44 -29.73 -15.68
N MET A 71 -2.42 -28.44 -15.94
CA MET A 71 -2.46 -27.37 -14.93
C MET A 71 -3.73 -26.54 -15.17
N PRO A 72 -4.89 -26.88 -14.54
CA PRO A 72 -6.18 -26.26 -14.87
C PRO A 72 -6.37 -24.85 -14.29
N HIS A 73 -5.52 -24.43 -13.34
CA HIS A 73 -5.64 -23.15 -12.67
C HIS A 73 -4.90 -22.05 -13.47
N ALA A 74 -5.60 -21.00 -13.87
CA ALA A 74 -5.01 -19.84 -14.52
C ALA A 74 -3.83 -19.28 -13.69
N GLN A 75 -2.76 -18.85 -14.36
CA GLN A 75 -1.51 -18.40 -13.74
C GLN A 75 -0.79 -19.48 -12.92
N GLY A 76 -1.31 -20.72 -12.90
CA GLY A 76 -0.76 -21.82 -12.11
C GLY A 76 0.39 -22.55 -12.80
N TYR A 77 1.16 -23.31 -12.01
CA TYR A 77 2.29 -24.08 -12.49
C TYR A 77 2.61 -25.31 -11.62
N GLU A 78 3.25 -26.32 -12.24
CA GLU A 78 3.98 -27.37 -11.57
C GLU A 78 5.47 -27.20 -11.87
N LEU A 79 6.30 -27.06 -10.84
CA LEU A 79 7.74 -27.02 -10.93
C LEU A 79 8.33 -28.28 -10.29
N THR A 80 9.13 -29.03 -11.05
CA THR A 80 9.82 -30.22 -10.55
C THR A 80 11.33 -30.07 -10.70
N ILE A 81 12.06 -30.29 -9.59
CA ILE A 81 13.51 -30.41 -9.55
C ILE A 81 13.84 -31.84 -9.16
N ALA A 82 14.44 -32.61 -10.07
CA ALA A 82 14.72 -34.03 -9.90
C ALA A 82 16.22 -34.36 -9.91
N THR A 83 16.60 -35.48 -9.32
CA THR A 83 17.96 -36.03 -9.34
C THR A 83 18.41 -36.35 -10.76
N PRO A 84 19.71 -36.17 -11.06
CA PRO A 84 20.26 -36.51 -12.35
C PRO A 84 20.15 -38.02 -12.64
N ARG A 85 19.62 -38.40 -13.80
CA ARG A 85 19.68 -39.78 -14.27
C ARG A 85 21.01 -39.97 -15.03
N GLY A 86 21.98 -40.63 -14.40
CA GLY A 86 23.24 -40.95 -15.03
C GLY A 86 24.16 -39.74 -15.33
N GLY A 87 23.88 -38.57 -14.76
CA GLY A 87 24.64 -37.33 -14.97
C GLY A 87 24.81 -36.51 -13.70
N HIS A 88 25.58 -35.43 -13.77
CA HIS A 88 25.84 -34.53 -12.64
C HIS A 88 24.90 -33.31 -12.58
N THR A 89 24.01 -33.11 -13.57
CA THR A 89 23.16 -31.92 -13.71
C THR A 89 21.73 -32.25 -13.35
N PRO A 90 21.07 -31.50 -12.45
CA PRO A 90 19.69 -31.70 -12.11
C PRO A 90 18.73 -31.49 -13.29
N SER A 91 17.62 -32.19 -13.31
CA SER A 91 16.52 -32.00 -14.28
C SER A 91 15.51 -31.04 -13.70
N VAL A 92 15.25 -29.92 -14.38
CA VAL A 92 14.22 -28.96 -14.02
C VAL A 92 13.12 -28.96 -15.07
N ARG A 93 11.87 -29.13 -14.64
CA ARG A 93 10.68 -29.11 -15.50
C ARG A 93 9.63 -28.18 -14.93
N ILE A 94 9.06 -27.34 -15.81
CA ILE A 94 7.91 -26.48 -15.55
C ILE A 94 6.76 -26.96 -16.47
N VAL A 95 5.56 -27.12 -15.91
CA VAL A 95 4.29 -27.27 -16.63
C VAL A 95 3.40 -26.16 -16.14
N ALA A 96 2.99 -25.24 -17.00
CA ALA A 96 2.20 -24.07 -16.62
C ALA A 96 0.86 -24.05 -17.36
N HIS A 97 -0.11 -23.37 -16.78
CA HIS A 97 -1.41 -23.14 -17.43
C HIS A 97 -1.24 -22.22 -18.65
N ASP A 98 -0.48 -21.15 -18.46
CA ASP A 98 -0.29 -20.04 -19.40
C ASP A 98 1.13 -19.45 -19.26
N ASP A 99 1.42 -18.43 -20.06
CA ASP A 99 2.73 -17.76 -20.03
C ASP A 99 2.99 -17.07 -18.67
N ALA A 100 1.95 -16.55 -18.00
CA ALA A 100 2.09 -15.95 -16.67
C ALA A 100 2.49 -17.02 -15.63
N GLY A 101 1.84 -18.20 -15.66
CA GLY A 101 2.22 -19.33 -14.81
C GLY A 101 3.65 -19.79 -15.04
N ALA A 102 4.12 -19.82 -16.30
CA ALA A 102 5.50 -20.12 -16.61
C ALA A 102 6.48 -19.07 -16.05
N PHE A 103 6.14 -17.80 -16.15
CA PHE A 103 6.90 -16.69 -15.55
C PHE A 103 6.96 -16.82 -14.01
N TYR A 104 5.84 -17.09 -13.33
CA TYR A 104 5.82 -17.25 -11.87
C TYR A 104 6.58 -18.49 -11.38
N ALA A 105 6.55 -19.59 -12.16
CA ALA A 105 7.40 -20.75 -11.90
C ALA A 105 8.89 -20.40 -11.98
N GLN A 106 9.28 -19.54 -12.93
CA GLN A 106 10.66 -19.08 -13.06
C GLN A 106 11.06 -18.21 -11.84
N GLN A 107 10.18 -17.30 -11.35
CA GLN A 107 10.46 -16.52 -10.13
C GLN A 107 10.71 -17.45 -8.92
N THR A 108 9.88 -18.48 -8.76
CA THR A 108 10.08 -19.48 -7.69
C THR A 108 11.42 -20.23 -7.85
N LEU A 109 11.75 -20.64 -9.07
CA LEU A 109 13.01 -21.31 -9.36
C LEU A 109 14.22 -20.41 -9.07
N ASP A 110 14.15 -19.13 -9.41
CA ASP A 110 15.21 -18.15 -9.16
C ASP A 110 15.45 -17.95 -7.66
N GLN A 111 14.39 -17.87 -6.85
CA GLN A 111 14.47 -17.81 -5.39
C GLN A 111 15.10 -19.07 -4.80
N ILE A 112 14.72 -20.26 -5.29
CA ILE A 112 15.33 -21.53 -4.91
C ILE A 112 16.82 -21.55 -5.29
N ALA A 113 17.15 -21.11 -6.49
CA ALA A 113 18.53 -21.06 -6.98
C ALA A 113 19.42 -20.11 -6.15
N GLN A 114 18.88 -18.95 -5.77
CA GLN A 114 19.57 -18.00 -4.89
C GLN A 114 19.90 -18.64 -3.54
N GLN A 115 18.92 -19.27 -2.89
CA GLN A 115 19.13 -19.95 -1.62
C GLN A 115 20.05 -21.16 -1.75
N ALA A 116 19.95 -21.92 -2.88
CA ALA A 116 20.81 -23.07 -3.14
C ALA A 116 22.28 -22.69 -3.25
N ARG A 117 22.58 -21.52 -3.85
CA ARG A 117 23.96 -20.98 -3.89
C ARG A 117 24.51 -20.69 -2.50
N ALA A 118 23.70 -20.08 -1.64
CA ALA A 118 24.09 -19.78 -0.26
C ALA A 118 24.26 -21.05 0.58
N LYS A 119 23.36 -22.03 0.42
CA LYS A 119 23.34 -23.29 1.20
C LYS A 119 24.26 -24.39 0.65
N GLY A 120 24.81 -24.25 -0.56
CA GLY A 120 25.59 -25.28 -1.24
C GLY A 120 24.81 -26.54 -1.63
N ARG A 121 23.49 -26.52 -1.56
CA ARG A 121 22.58 -27.64 -1.84
C ARG A 121 21.29 -27.16 -2.53
N LEU A 122 20.72 -28.00 -3.39
CA LEU A 122 19.49 -27.75 -4.15
C LEU A 122 18.42 -28.76 -3.69
N PRO A 123 17.15 -28.35 -3.50
CA PRO A 123 16.09 -29.29 -3.14
C PRO A 123 15.74 -30.19 -4.33
N VAL A 124 15.50 -31.45 -4.05
CA VAL A 124 14.74 -32.35 -4.94
C VAL A 124 13.30 -32.22 -4.54
N CYS A 125 12.49 -31.56 -5.36
CA CYS A 125 11.14 -31.19 -4.96
C CYS A 125 10.15 -31.17 -6.13
N ARG A 126 8.88 -31.22 -5.74
CA ARG A 126 7.72 -30.92 -6.61
C ARG A 126 6.92 -29.81 -5.95
N ILE A 127 6.66 -28.75 -6.71
CA ILE A 127 5.81 -27.61 -6.31
C ILE A 127 4.61 -27.59 -7.23
N VAL A 128 3.40 -27.41 -6.65
CA VAL A 128 2.16 -27.16 -7.39
C VAL A 128 1.54 -25.89 -6.81
N ASP A 129 1.30 -24.90 -7.66
CA ASP A 129 1.02 -23.55 -7.18
C ASP A 129 0.13 -22.75 -8.15
N TRP A 130 -0.75 -21.90 -7.58
CA TRP A 130 -1.61 -20.95 -8.29
C TRP A 130 -2.15 -19.89 -7.32
N PRO A 131 -2.53 -18.68 -7.78
CA PRO A 131 -2.96 -17.60 -6.88
C PRO A 131 -4.39 -17.78 -6.33
N ASP A 132 -4.66 -17.21 -5.14
CA ASP A 132 -6.02 -17.02 -4.60
C ASP A 132 -6.75 -15.90 -5.34
N PHE A 133 -6.05 -14.79 -5.64
CA PHE A 133 -6.61 -13.67 -6.37
C PHE A 133 -6.04 -13.60 -7.78
N PRO A 134 -6.90 -13.54 -8.82
CA PRO A 134 -6.45 -13.33 -10.22
C PRO A 134 -5.62 -12.06 -10.39
N ASP A 135 -6.05 -10.95 -9.77
CA ASP A 135 -5.37 -9.65 -9.81
C ASP A 135 -4.75 -9.34 -8.46
N ARG A 136 -3.46 -9.06 -8.43
CA ARG A 136 -2.67 -8.78 -7.23
C ARG A 136 -1.77 -7.61 -7.49
N GLY A 137 -1.93 -6.53 -6.74
CA GLY A 137 -1.22 -5.33 -7.10
C GLY A 137 -0.78 -4.45 -5.94
N VAL A 138 -0.06 -3.42 -6.32
CA VAL A 138 0.35 -2.31 -5.46
C VAL A 138 -0.15 -1.01 -6.09
N MET A 139 -0.68 -0.11 -5.27
CA MET A 139 -0.95 1.27 -5.65
C MET A 139 0.04 2.19 -4.93
N LEU A 140 0.69 3.05 -5.69
CA LEU A 140 1.58 4.09 -5.17
C LEU A 140 0.90 5.45 -5.36
N ASP A 141 0.84 6.24 -4.30
CA ASP A 141 0.38 7.62 -4.37
C ASP A 141 1.47 8.52 -4.95
N VAL A 142 1.26 9.00 -6.17
CA VAL A 142 2.15 9.97 -6.83
C VAL A 142 1.55 11.38 -6.87
N ALA A 143 0.34 11.56 -6.31
CA ALA A 143 -0.38 12.83 -6.29
C ALA A 143 -0.09 13.69 -5.05
N ARG A 144 0.17 13.04 -3.88
CA ARG A 144 0.51 13.75 -2.65
C ARG A 144 1.98 14.12 -2.66
N CYS A 145 2.33 14.95 -3.63
CA CYS A 145 3.60 15.64 -3.78
C CYS A 145 4.80 14.81 -4.27
N LYS A 146 4.77 13.46 -4.25
CA LYS A 146 5.96 12.63 -4.49
C LYS A 146 5.85 11.78 -5.75
N VAL A 147 6.43 12.24 -6.86
CA VAL A 147 6.49 11.49 -8.13
C VAL A 147 7.86 10.80 -8.23
N PRO A 148 7.93 9.45 -8.26
CA PRO A 148 9.21 8.75 -8.39
C PRO A 148 9.89 8.98 -9.74
N GLU A 149 11.23 8.89 -9.76
CA GLU A 149 12.00 8.79 -10.98
C GLU A 149 11.68 7.49 -11.73
N MET A 150 11.82 7.49 -13.05
CA MET A 150 11.57 6.30 -13.87
C MET A 150 12.43 5.09 -13.43
N LYS A 151 13.68 5.34 -13.02
CA LYS A 151 14.55 4.30 -12.47
C LYS A 151 13.92 3.62 -11.25
N THR A 152 13.41 4.41 -10.31
CA THR A 152 12.74 3.90 -9.09
C THR A 152 11.51 3.07 -9.46
N LEU A 153 10.70 3.53 -10.44
CA LEU A 153 9.52 2.80 -10.90
C LEU A 153 9.91 1.45 -11.54
N TYR A 154 10.95 1.41 -12.37
CA TYR A 154 11.43 0.16 -12.96
C TYR A 154 11.95 -0.82 -11.90
N GLU A 155 12.71 -0.36 -10.91
CA GLU A 155 13.19 -1.17 -9.80
C GLU A 155 12.03 -1.76 -8.97
N LEU A 156 10.97 -0.97 -8.74
CA LEU A 156 9.76 -1.44 -8.06
C LEU A 156 8.99 -2.46 -8.89
N VAL A 157 8.87 -2.28 -10.20
CA VAL A 157 8.22 -3.25 -11.09
C VAL A 157 8.98 -4.58 -11.06
N ASP A 158 10.33 -4.55 -11.12
CA ASP A 158 11.16 -5.76 -11.00
C ASP A 158 10.94 -6.47 -9.66
N LEU A 159 10.93 -5.70 -8.57
CA LEU A 159 10.71 -6.22 -7.22
C LEU A 159 9.32 -6.87 -7.08
N PHE A 160 8.26 -6.16 -7.47
CA PHE A 160 6.88 -6.64 -7.36
C PHE A 160 6.62 -7.84 -8.27
N ALA A 161 7.14 -7.85 -9.50
CA ALA A 161 7.05 -8.99 -10.39
C ALA A 161 7.75 -10.24 -9.83
N SER A 162 8.90 -10.07 -9.16
CA SER A 162 9.61 -11.17 -8.49
C SER A 162 8.82 -11.78 -7.33
N TRP A 163 7.89 -11.02 -6.74
CA TRP A 163 6.95 -11.46 -5.71
C TRP A 163 5.59 -11.88 -6.27
N LYS A 164 5.47 -12.02 -7.59
CA LYS A 164 4.26 -12.45 -8.32
C LYS A 164 3.08 -11.48 -8.21
N TYR A 165 3.30 -10.21 -7.92
CA TYR A 165 2.32 -9.18 -8.23
C TYR A 165 2.17 -9.02 -9.73
N ASN A 166 0.95 -8.75 -10.21
CA ASN A 166 0.64 -8.58 -11.63
C ASN A 166 -0.07 -7.28 -11.96
N GLN A 167 -0.15 -6.35 -11.00
CA GLN A 167 -0.76 -5.06 -11.24
C GLN A 167 0.02 -3.94 -10.51
N LEU A 168 0.20 -2.81 -11.17
CA LEU A 168 0.68 -1.56 -10.58
C LEU A 168 -0.32 -0.46 -10.90
N GLN A 169 -0.70 0.33 -9.89
CA GLN A 169 -1.48 1.56 -10.06
C GLN A 169 -0.67 2.75 -9.57
N LEU A 170 -0.63 3.82 -10.35
CA LEU A 170 -0.10 5.12 -9.90
C LEU A 170 -1.30 6.03 -9.68
N TYR A 171 -1.60 6.33 -8.41
CA TYR A 171 -2.69 7.23 -8.06
C TYR A 171 -2.31 8.66 -8.41
N THR A 172 -3.10 9.27 -9.28
CA THR A 172 -2.89 10.62 -9.77
C THR A 172 -4.10 11.52 -9.50
N GLU A 173 -3.82 12.80 -9.32
CA GLU A 173 -4.80 13.89 -9.30
C GLU A 173 -4.41 14.94 -10.34
N HIS A 174 -3.16 15.41 -10.28
CA HIS A 174 -2.59 16.45 -11.14
C HIS A 174 -1.20 16.10 -11.69
N THR A 175 -0.67 14.94 -11.38
CA THR A 175 0.72 14.53 -11.66
C THR A 175 0.89 13.76 -12.97
N PHE A 176 -0.04 13.93 -13.91
CA PHE A 176 0.09 13.51 -15.30
C PHE A 176 0.08 14.75 -16.22
N ALA A 177 0.83 14.70 -17.32
CA ALA A 177 0.93 15.81 -18.27
C ALA A 177 -0.27 15.81 -19.24
N TYR A 178 -1.44 16.24 -18.76
CA TYR A 178 -2.66 16.37 -19.56
C TYR A 178 -2.47 17.40 -20.65
N ARG A 179 -2.70 17.01 -21.91
CA ARG A 179 -2.38 17.83 -23.11
C ARG A 179 -2.97 19.24 -23.08
N ASP A 180 -4.25 19.35 -22.68
CA ASP A 180 -4.98 20.62 -22.77
C ASP A 180 -5.05 21.37 -21.42
N HIS A 181 -4.35 20.88 -20.37
CA HIS A 181 -4.42 21.40 -19.01
C HIS A 181 -3.04 21.69 -18.36
N PRO A 182 -2.10 22.37 -19.06
CA PRO A 182 -0.73 22.54 -18.54
C PRO A 182 -0.67 23.27 -17.19
N ALA A 183 -1.58 24.20 -16.91
CA ALA A 183 -1.62 24.93 -15.66
C ALA A 183 -1.83 24.05 -14.42
N VAL A 184 -2.34 22.81 -14.59
CA VAL A 184 -2.61 21.88 -13.49
C VAL A 184 -1.33 21.19 -13.03
N TRP A 185 -0.40 20.88 -13.94
CA TRP A 185 0.70 19.96 -13.72
C TRP A 185 2.10 20.54 -13.95
N GLN A 186 2.24 21.72 -14.57
CA GLN A 186 3.54 22.25 -15.00
C GLN A 186 4.59 22.33 -13.88
N ASP A 187 4.16 22.55 -12.63
CA ASP A 187 5.04 22.66 -11.46
C ASP A 187 5.13 21.38 -10.63
N ALA A 188 4.44 20.30 -11.06
CA ALA A 188 4.32 19.05 -10.30
C ALA A 188 5.31 17.95 -10.73
N SER A 189 6.21 18.20 -11.69
CA SER A 189 7.10 17.19 -12.28
C SER A 189 6.35 15.91 -12.72
N PRO A 190 5.31 16.01 -13.55
CA PRO A 190 4.36 14.94 -13.82
C PRO A 190 4.97 13.80 -14.62
N MET A 191 4.26 12.66 -14.65
CA MET A 191 4.49 11.63 -15.66
C MET A 191 4.03 12.10 -17.02
N THR A 192 4.90 12.00 -18.03
CA THR A 192 4.53 12.32 -19.42
C THR A 192 3.85 11.11 -20.09
N PRO A 193 3.05 11.35 -21.17
CA PRO A 193 2.47 10.26 -21.96
C PRO A 193 3.50 9.23 -22.47
N SER A 194 4.70 9.68 -22.85
CA SER A 194 5.79 8.78 -23.27
C SER A 194 6.27 7.90 -22.12
N GLN A 195 6.55 8.51 -20.97
CA GLN A 195 7.02 7.78 -19.78
C GLN A 195 6.00 6.74 -19.29
N VAL A 196 4.71 7.07 -19.37
CA VAL A 196 3.65 6.12 -19.04
C VAL A 196 3.65 4.94 -20.01
N ARG A 197 3.75 5.17 -21.31
CA ARG A 197 3.84 4.07 -22.30
C ARG A 197 5.08 3.22 -22.13
N ASP A 198 6.23 3.81 -21.79
CA ASP A 198 7.47 3.09 -21.53
C ASP A 198 7.32 2.21 -20.27
N LEU A 199 6.70 2.74 -19.21
CA LEU A 199 6.41 1.98 -17.99
C LEU A 199 5.38 0.87 -18.24
N ASP A 200 4.33 1.12 -19.02
CA ASP A 200 3.34 0.12 -19.41
C ASP A 200 3.98 -1.05 -20.17
N ALA A 201 4.85 -0.74 -21.13
CA ALA A 201 5.59 -1.77 -21.87
C ALA A 201 6.54 -2.56 -20.96
N TYR A 202 7.18 -1.90 -19.99
CA TYR A 202 8.06 -2.53 -19.01
C TYR A 202 7.29 -3.46 -18.06
N CYS A 203 6.10 -3.06 -17.60
CA CYS A 203 5.20 -3.89 -16.81
C CYS A 203 4.75 -5.12 -17.59
N ARG A 204 4.26 -4.95 -18.82
CA ARG A 204 3.79 -6.07 -19.66
C ARG A 204 4.86 -7.13 -19.91
N ALA A 205 6.11 -6.72 -20.11
CA ALA A 205 7.23 -7.65 -20.28
C ALA A 205 7.48 -8.53 -19.02
N ARG A 206 6.84 -8.18 -17.89
CA ARG A 206 6.91 -8.89 -16.60
C ARG A 206 5.57 -9.47 -16.16
N HIS A 207 4.65 -9.64 -17.09
CA HIS A 207 3.27 -10.09 -16.81
C HIS A 207 2.55 -9.23 -15.76
N MET A 208 2.83 -7.92 -15.76
CA MET A 208 2.14 -6.92 -14.93
C MET A 208 1.32 -5.98 -15.81
N GLN A 209 0.19 -5.52 -15.29
CA GLN A 209 -0.61 -4.45 -15.87
C GLN A 209 -0.29 -3.13 -15.17
N LEU A 210 -0.04 -2.06 -15.94
CA LEU A 210 -0.09 -0.70 -15.42
C LEU A 210 -1.51 -0.18 -15.58
N VAL A 211 -2.24 0.00 -14.47
CA VAL A 211 -3.64 0.47 -14.48
C VAL A 211 -3.67 1.97 -14.22
N PRO A 212 -4.29 2.79 -15.08
CA PRO A 212 -4.51 4.20 -14.78
C PRO A 212 -5.40 4.35 -13.56
N ASN A 213 -5.00 5.23 -12.63
CA ASN A 213 -5.75 5.54 -11.43
C ASN A 213 -5.79 7.07 -11.28
N GLN A 214 -6.95 7.66 -11.62
CA GLN A 214 -7.15 9.11 -11.66
C GLN A 214 -8.41 9.47 -10.93
N ASN A 215 -8.30 10.22 -9.84
CA ASN A 215 -9.50 10.70 -9.16
C ASN A 215 -10.27 11.70 -10.05
N SER A 216 -11.59 11.60 -10.04
CA SER A 216 -12.45 12.32 -10.97
C SER A 216 -13.76 12.82 -10.35
N PHE A 217 -13.88 12.84 -9.02
CA PHE A 217 -15.05 13.40 -8.34
C PHE A 217 -14.62 14.26 -7.15
N ALA A 218 -14.09 13.66 -6.06
CA ALA A 218 -13.39 14.38 -5.02
C ALA A 218 -11.88 14.44 -5.33
N HIS A 219 -11.09 15.00 -4.42
CA HIS A 219 -9.63 15.18 -4.55
C HIS A 219 -9.19 15.94 -5.82
N MET A 220 -10.04 16.89 -6.24
CA MET A 220 -9.76 17.78 -7.38
C MET A 220 -9.27 19.16 -6.92
N GLU A 221 -8.76 19.30 -5.68
CA GLU A 221 -8.35 20.58 -5.09
C GLU A 221 -7.34 21.32 -5.96
N ARG A 222 -6.35 20.62 -6.53
CA ARG A 222 -5.33 21.21 -7.41
C ARG A 222 -5.91 21.75 -8.71
N TRP A 223 -6.94 21.10 -9.23
CA TRP A 223 -7.68 21.59 -10.39
C TRP A 223 -8.57 22.77 -10.02
N LEU A 224 -9.40 22.60 -9.00
CA LEU A 224 -10.45 23.55 -8.62
C LEU A 224 -9.90 24.83 -7.95
N ALA A 225 -8.65 24.82 -7.48
CA ALA A 225 -7.95 26.03 -7.05
C ALA A 225 -7.61 26.99 -8.21
N LEU A 226 -7.60 26.51 -9.47
CA LEU A 226 -7.29 27.32 -10.64
C LEU A 226 -8.55 28.07 -11.11
N PRO A 227 -8.46 29.39 -11.44
CA PRO A 227 -9.61 30.22 -11.77
C PRO A 227 -10.51 29.65 -12.89
N GLN A 228 -9.92 28.98 -13.89
CA GLN A 228 -10.67 28.40 -15.03
C GLN A 228 -11.51 27.16 -14.63
N TYR A 229 -11.17 26.45 -13.55
CA TYR A 229 -11.89 25.27 -13.07
C TYR A 229 -12.69 25.53 -11.78
N ALA A 230 -12.38 26.58 -11.04
CA ALA A 230 -13.07 26.94 -9.80
C ALA A 230 -14.61 26.98 -9.93
N PRO A 231 -15.20 27.41 -11.07
CA PRO A 231 -16.66 27.35 -11.25
C PRO A 231 -17.25 25.94 -11.28
N LEU A 232 -16.43 24.88 -11.46
CA LEU A 232 -16.89 23.49 -11.47
C LEU A 232 -17.00 22.88 -10.07
N ALA A 233 -16.48 23.55 -9.05
CA ALA A 233 -16.52 23.06 -7.67
C ALA A 233 -17.97 22.99 -7.15
N GLU A 234 -18.28 21.94 -6.39
CA GLU A 234 -19.53 21.81 -5.64
C GLU A 234 -19.69 22.95 -4.62
N MET A 235 -18.59 23.24 -3.90
CA MET A 235 -18.48 24.33 -2.92
C MET A 235 -17.34 25.26 -3.33
N PRO A 236 -17.45 26.58 -3.15
CA PRO A 236 -16.33 27.48 -3.39
C PRO A 236 -15.09 27.09 -2.57
N GLY A 237 -13.96 26.88 -3.25
CA GLY A 237 -12.71 26.45 -2.62
C GLY A 237 -12.70 24.99 -2.15
N GLY A 238 -13.70 24.18 -2.51
CA GLY A 238 -13.74 22.74 -2.23
C GLY A 238 -13.00 21.90 -3.27
N GLY A 239 -12.82 20.62 -2.95
CA GLY A 239 -12.14 19.64 -3.80
C GLY A 239 -13.07 18.75 -4.61
N ASP A 240 -14.41 18.85 -4.44
CA ASP A 240 -15.37 18.01 -5.15
C ASP A 240 -15.90 18.74 -6.39
N LEU A 241 -15.97 18.03 -7.51
CA LEU A 241 -16.69 18.50 -8.71
C LEU A 241 -18.21 18.55 -8.44
N CYS A 242 -18.89 19.53 -9.01
CA CYS A 242 -20.35 19.58 -8.96
C CYS A 242 -20.94 18.48 -9.87
N PRO A 243 -21.66 17.47 -9.32
CA PRO A 243 -22.17 16.34 -10.10
C PRO A 243 -23.33 16.72 -11.02
N THR A 244 -23.95 17.87 -10.81
CA THR A 244 -25.07 18.37 -11.63
C THR A 244 -24.66 19.37 -12.70
N ASP A 245 -23.35 19.71 -12.77
CA ASP A 245 -22.83 20.60 -13.82
C ASP A 245 -22.34 19.77 -15.02
N PRO A 246 -22.93 19.96 -16.22
CA PRO A 246 -22.50 19.26 -17.42
C PRO A 246 -21.03 19.55 -17.80
N ASN A 247 -20.49 20.69 -17.39
CA ASN A 247 -19.09 21.01 -17.62
C ASN A 247 -18.14 20.17 -16.79
N SER A 248 -18.57 19.62 -15.63
CA SER A 248 -17.79 18.63 -14.88
C SER A 248 -17.52 17.39 -15.74
N ILE A 249 -18.57 16.85 -16.39
CA ILE A 249 -18.43 15.70 -17.30
C ILE A 249 -17.62 16.06 -18.56
N ALA A 250 -17.74 17.28 -19.06
CA ALA A 250 -16.94 17.75 -20.21
C ALA A 250 -15.45 17.79 -19.87
N LEU A 251 -15.08 18.29 -18.68
CA LEU A 251 -13.71 18.28 -18.17
C LEU A 251 -13.18 16.84 -18.07
N LEU A 252 -13.92 15.93 -17.43
CA LEU A 252 -13.51 14.53 -17.24
C LEU A 252 -13.34 13.80 -18.57
N ARG A 253 -14.20 14.08 -19.56
CA ARG A 253 -14.05 13.51 -20.91
C ARG A 253 -12.74 13.94 -21.57
N ASN A 254 -12.36 15.21 -21.46
CA ASN A 254 -11.09 15.72 -21.99
C ASN A 254 -9.90 15.12 -21.25
N MET A 255 -9.95 15.10 -19.90
CA MET A 255 -8.91 14.53 -19.05
C MET A 255 -8.63 13.06 -19.40
N TYR A 256 -9.66 12.21 -19.46
CA TYR A 256 -9.53 10.80 -19.81
C TYR A 256 -9.12 10.55 -21.26
N ALA A 257 -9.52 11.41 -22.19
CA ALA A 257 -9.05 11.34 -23.57
C ALA A 257 -7.54 11.60 -23.72
N SER A 258 -6.95 12.33 -22.78
CA SER A 258 -5.50 12.54 -22.71
C SER A 258 -4.78 11.39 -22.00
N LEU A 259 -5.37 10.84 -20.92
CA LEU A 259 -4.75 9.87 -20.02
C LEU A 259 -4.82 8.43 -20.55
N LEU A 260 -6.04 7.91 -20.80
CA LEU A 260 -6.30 6.48 -20.99
C LEU A 260 -5.62 5.86 -22.22
N PRO A 261 -5.40 6.54 -23.35
CA PRO A 261 -4.71 5.95 -24.49
C PRO A 261 -3.25 5.55 -24.26
N ASN A 262 -2.66 5.94 -23.13
CA ASN A 262 -1.27 5.62 -22.78
C ASN A 262 -1.11 4.30 -22.03
N PHE A 263 -2.21 3.61 -21.71
CA PHE A 263 -2.23 2.39 -20.92
C PHE A 263 -2.85 1.24 -21.73
N SER A 264 -2.20 0.08 -21.68
CA SER A 264 -2.71 -1.13 -22.32
C SER A 264 -3.72 -1.90 -21.44
N SER A 265 -3.76 -1.66 -20.14
CA SER A 265 -4.70 -2.31 -19.21
C SER A 265 -6.16 -2.16 -19.66
N GLU A 266 -6.95 -3.20 -19.45
CA GLU A 266 -8.39 -3.16 -19.63
C GLU A 266 -9.12 -2.36 -18.54
N PHE A 267 -8.48 -2.13 -17.39
CA PHE A 267 -9.05 -1.38 -16.27
C PHE A 267 -8.67 0.09 -16.29
N ALA A 268 -9.53 0.90 -15.66
CA ALA A 268 -9.24 2.28 -15.28
C ALA A 268 -9.91 2.59 -13.94
N ASN A 269 -9.13 2.94 -12.91
CA ASN A 269 -9.64 3.41 -11.63
C ASN A 269 -9.94 4.91 -11.73
N VAL A 270 -11.18 5.27 -11.43
CA VAL A 270 -11.69 6.64 -11.55
C VAL A 270 -11.77 7.39 -10.22
N GLY A 271 -11.33 6.77 -9.12
CA GLY A 271 -11.42 7.37 -7.79
C GLY A 271 -12.87 7.40 -7.29
N CYS A 272 -13.39 8.59 -7.09
CA CYS A 272 -14.77 8.88 -6.66
C CYS A 272 -15.05 8.56 -5.17
N ASP A 273 -14.02 8.49 -4.35
CA ASP A 273 -14.08 8.38 -2.89
C ASP A 273 -14.32 9.73 -2.23
N GLU A 274 -14.72 9.70 -0.95
CA GLU A 274 -14.75 10.82 0.00
C GLU A 274 -15.47 12.08 -0.51
N THR A 275 -16.53 11.94 -1.29
CA THR A 275 -17.30 13.04 -1.87
C THR A 275 -18.17 13.75 -0.82
N PHE A 276 -17.50 14.35 0.19
CA PHE A 276 -18.16 14.87 1.39
C PHE A 276 -19.00 16.14 1.18
N SER A 277 -18.82 16.86 0.08
CA SER A 277 -19.53 18.11 -0.18
C SER A 277 -20.80 17.96 -1.00
N ILE A 278 -21.13 16.77 -1.51
CA ILE A 278 -22.38 16.53 -2.25
C ILE A 278 -23.59 17.02 -1.44
N GLY A 279 -24.42 17.85 -2.07
CA GLY A 279 -25.63 18.42 -1.45
C GLY A 279 -25.40 19.59 -0.50
N LYS A 280 -24.15 19.99 -0.27
CA LYS A 280 -23.85 21.16 0.57
C LYS A 280 -23.75 22.47 -0.20
N GLY A 281 -23.62 22.38 -1.53
CA GLY A 281 -23.45 23.51 -2.44
C GLY A 281 -24.44 23.48 -3.61
N ARG A 282 -23.88 23.45 -4.81
CA ARG A 282 -24.63 23.59 -6.08
C ARG A 282 -25.56 22.42 -6.36
N SER A 283 -25.24 21.20 -5.89
CA SER A 283 -26.08 20.01 -6.06
C SER A 283 -27.19 19.88 -5.01
N LYS A 284 -27.35 20.84 -4.08
CA LYS A 284 -28.29 20.76 -2.96
C LYS A 284 -29.72 20.41 -3.38
N ALA A 285 -30.26 21.11 -4.37
CA ALA A 285 -31.62 20.87 -4.86
C ALA A 285 -31.80 19.44 -5.45
N ALA A 286 -30.76 18.91 -6.11
CA ALA A 286 -30.80 17.54 -6.64
C ALA A 286 -30.78 16.51 -5.52
N VAL A 287 -29.98 16.75 -4.47
CA VAL A 287 -29.91 15.88 -3.27
C VAL A 287 -31.22 15.93 -2.49
N GLU A 288 -31.83 17.08 -2.32
CA GLU A 288 -33.15 17.22 -1.68
C GLU A 288 -34.24 16.45 -2.46
N ALA A 289 -34.15 16.39 -3.79
CA ALA A 289 -35.11 15.70 -4.63
C ALA A 289 -34.89 14.18 -4.74
N LYS A 290 -33.64 13.70 -4.75
CA LYS A 290 -33.30 12.31 -5.09
C LYS A 290 -32.51 11.56 -4.01
N GLY A 291 -31.95 12.25 -3.03
CA GLY A 291 -30.99 11.71 -2.06
C GLY A 291 -29.53 11.73 -2.58
N ALA A 292 -28.59 11.83 -1.64
CA ALA A 292 -27.15 11.96 -1.96
C ALA A 292 -26.59 10.74 -2.70
N GLY A 293 -26.94 9.53 -2.28
CA GLY A 293 -26.50 8.30 -2.93
C GLY A 293 -26.92 8.21 -4.39
N ARG A 294 -28.17 8.63 -4.72
CA ARG A 294 -28.66 8.66 -6.11
C ARG A 294 -27.88 9.68 -6.94
N VAL A 295 -27.63 10.87 -6.42
CA VAL A 295 -26.85 11.91 -7.13
C VAL A 295 -25.43 11.43 -7.37
N TYR A 296 -24.82 10.77 -6.38
CA TYR A 296 -23.50 10.13 -6.54
C TYR A 296 -23.51 9.07 -7.65
N LEU A 297 -24.43 8.11 -7.57
CA LEU A 297 -24.49 7.01 -8.55
C LEU A 297 -24.77 7.53 -9.96
N ASP A 298 -25.69 8.49 -10.12
CA ASP A 298 -25.99 9.09 -11.43
C ASP A 298 -24.73 9.72 -12.08
N PHE A 299 -23.86 10.36 -11.27
CA PHE A 299 -22.61 10.93 -11.75
C PHE A 299 -21.55 9.86 -12.03
N LEU A 300 -21.39 8.89 -11.14
CA LEU A 300 -20.49 7.74 -11.33
C LEU A 300 -20.79 6.99 -12.64
N LEU A 301 -22.06 6.79 -12.97
CA LEU A 301 -22.47 6.12 -14.21
C LEU A 301 -22.16 6.94 -15.46
N GLN A 302 -22.15 8.27 -15.39
CA GLN A 302 -21.69 9.12 -16.48
C GLN A 302 -20.18 8.97 -16.70
N ILE A 303 -19.39 8.92 -15.62
CA ILE A 303 -17.93 8.66 -15.67
C ILE A 303 -17.68 7.27 -16.26
N ARG A 304 -18.43 6.24 -15.84
CA ARG A 304 -18.35 4.92 -16.45
C ARG A 304 -18.56 4.96 -17.96
N GLY A 305 -19.56 5.75 -18.42
CA GLY A 305 -19.80 5.91 -19.85
C GLY A 305 -18.60 6.47 -20.62
N ILE A 306 -17.84 7.39 -20.01
CA ILE A 306 -16.61 7.96 -20.62
C ILE A 306 -15.53 6.89 -20.72
N VAL A 307 -15.32 6.12 -19.66
CA VAL A 307 -14.28 5.07 -19.54
C VAL A 307 -14.60 3.90 -20.49
N ALA A 308 -15.86 3.46 -20.51
CA ALA A 308 -16.33 2.38 -21.39
C ALA A 308 -16.23 2.74 -22.89
N ALA A 309 -16.47 4.01 -23.25
CA ALA A 309 -16.30 4.51 -24.62
C ALA A 309 -14.83 4.44 -25.11
N GLN A 310 -13.87 4.29 -24.20
CA GLN A 310 -12.45 4.06 -24.50
C GLN A 310 -12.01 2.60 -24.33
N GLY A 311 -12.99 1.67 -24.25
CA GLY A 311 -12.75 0.22 -24.15
C GLY A 311 -12.19 -0.24 -22.80
N LYS A 312 -12.38 0.55 -21.72
CA LYS A 312 -11.90 0.22 -20.39
C LYS A 312 -13.06 -0.20 -19.46
N ARG A 313 -12.77 -1.08 -18.51
CA ARG A 313 -13.63 -1.42 -17.38
C ARG A 313 -13.33 -0.46 -16.23
N MET A 314 -14.35 0.14 -15.65
CA MET A 314 -14.20 1.09 -14.55
C MET A 314 -13.94 0.38 -13.23
N GLN A 315 -12.89 0.79 -12.52
CA GLN A 315 -12.70 0.59 -11.08
C GLN A 315 -13.06 1.89 -10.36
N PHE A 316 -13.64 1.82 -9.16
CA PHE A 316 -13.95 3.00 -8.33
C PHE A 316 -13.88 2.67 -6.84
N TRP A 317 -13.50 3.62 -5.99
CA TRP A 317 -13.46 3.43 -4.53
C TRP A 317 -14.85 3.30 -3.96
N ALA A 318 -15.08 2.31 -3.09
CA ALA A 318 -16.42 1.82 -2.76
C ALA A 318 -17.03 2.43 -1.48
N ASP A 319 -16.37 3.37 -0.80
CA ASP A 319 -16.81 3.94 0.47
C ASP A 319 -18.21 4.59 0.38
N ILE A 320 -18.44 5.40 -0.65
CA ILE A 320 -19.72 6.10 -0.81
C ILE A 320 -20.86 5.11 -1.10
N ILE A 321 -20.63 4.13 -1.98
CA ILE A 321 -21.67 3.16 -2.29
C ILE A 321 -21.96 2.21 -1.12
N ASN A 322 -20.97 1.92 -0.27
CA ASN A 322 -21.16 1.16 0.96
C ASN A 322 -22.03 1.89 1.98
N ASN A 323 -22.02 3.23 1.96
CA ASN A 323 -22.95 4.05 2.76
C ASN A 323 -24.39 4.05 2.21
N HIS A 324 -24.59 3.55 0.98
CA HIS A 324 -25.89 3.44 0.30
C HIS A 324 -26.09 2.02 -0.24
N PRO A 325 -26.16 1.00 0.63
CA PRO A 325 -26.17 -0.41 0.22
C PRO A 325 -27.37 -0.81 -0.63
N ASP A 326 -28.47 -0.08 -0.55
CA ASP A 326 -29.67 -0.22 -1.38
C ASP A 326 -29.42 0.08 -2.86
N LEU A 327 -28.35 0.81 -3.19
CA LEU A 327 -27.96 1.13 -4.56
C LEU A 327 -26.96 0.13 -5.18
N ILE A 328 -26.35 -0.75 -4.38
CA ILE A 328 -25.39 -1.76 -4.88
C ILE A 328 -26.01 -2.66 -5.98
N PRO A 329 -27.28 -3.11 -5.90
CA PRO A 329 -27.90 -3.90 -6.96
C PRO A 329 -28.01 -3.18 -8.31
N GLU A 330 -27.96 -1.85 -8.32
CA GLU A 330 -28.07 -1.03 -9.52
C GLU A 330 -26.71 -0.81 -10.23
N LEU A 331 -25.60 -1.21 -9.59
CA LEU A 331 -24.29 -1.13 -10.21
C LEU A 331 -24.22 -2.04 -11.44
N PRO A 332 -23.71 -1.55 -12.58
CA PRO A 332 -23.44 -2.38 -13.74
C PRO A 332 -22.45 -3.51 -13.41
N LYS A 333 -22.64 -4.69 -14.02
CA LYS A 333 -21.81 -5.88 -13.71
C LYS A 333 -20.40 -5.83 -14.31
N ASP A 334 -20.11 -4.84 -15.14
CA ASP A 334 -18.80 -4.61 -15.73
C ASP A 334 -17.92 -3.61 -14.94
N VAL A 335 -18.41 -3.07 -13.82
CA VAL A 335 -17.60 -2.25 -12.92
C VAL A 335 -16.91 -3.12 -11.87
N VAL A 336 -15.87 -2.57 -11.26
CA VAL A 336 -15.13 -3.18 -10.14
C VAL A 336 -15.16 -2.25 -8.94
N ALA A 337 -15.78 -2.69 -7.86
CA ALA A 337 -15.79 -1.95 -6.60
C ALA A 337 -14.47 -2.18 -5.85
N MET A 338 -13.79 -1.11 -5.50
CA MET A 338 -12.52 -1.14 -4.75
C MET A 338 -12.84 -0.95 -3.27
N GLU A 339 -13.02 -2.05 -2.54
CA GLU A 339 -13.38 -2.05 -1.13
C GLU A 339 -12.15 -1.81 -0.27
N TRP A 340 -12.01 -0.59 0.26
CA TRP A 340 -10.82 -0.15 0.97
C TRP A 340 -11.03 0.07 2.47
N GLY A 341 -9.97 -0.18 3.24
CA GLY A 341 -9.89 0.12 4.66
C GLY A 341 -8.49 -0.15 5.19
N TYR A 342 -7.99 0.67 6.12
CA TYR A 342 -6.57 0.69 6.46
C TYR A 342 -6.27 0.38 7.93
N ASP A 343 -7.27 0.25 8.76
CA ASP A 343 -7.09 -0.15 10.15
C ASP A 343 -7.54 -1.60 10.36
N LYS A 344 -6.86 -2.32 11.25
CA LYS A 344 -7.30 -3.64 11.69
C LYS A 344 -8.72 -3.59 12.24
N GLY A 345 -9.53 -4.58 11.92
CA GLY A 345 -10.93 -4.65 12.30
C GLY A 345 -11.85 -3.86 11.36
N HIS A 346 -11.36 -3.46 10.15
CA HIS A 346 -12.23 -2.94 9.11
C HIS A 346 -13.30 -3.97 8.74
N PRO A 347 -14.57 -3.59 8.47
CA PRO A 347 -15.68 -4.52 8.24
C PRO A 347 -15.64 -5.20 6.86
N TYR A 348 -14.46 -5.66 6.41
CA TYR A 348 -14.30 -6.40 5.15
C TYR A 348 -15.29 -7.55 4.99
N PRO A 349 -15.55 -8.42 6.02
CA PRO A 349 -16.46 -9.55 5.83
C PRO A 349 -17.87 -9.13 5.43
N GLU A 350 -18.37 -8.03 6.01
CA GLU A 350 -19.70 -7.51 5.71
C GLU A 350 -19.75 -6.86 4.32
N HIS A 351 -18.78 -6.01 4.01
CA HIS A 351 -18.73 -5.25 2.77
C HIS A 351 -18.50 -6.17 1.56
N THR A 352 -17.53 -7.07 1.62
CA THR A 352 -17.23 -8.01 0.54
C THR A 352 -18.40 -8.95 0.27
N LYS A 353 -19.09 -9.42 1.33
CA LYS A 353 -20.29 -10.24 1.19
C LYS A 353 -21.40 -9.49 0.45
N ARG A 354 -21.60 -8.20 0.71
CA ARG A 354 -22.61 -7.40 -0.01
C ARG A 354 -22.34 -7.36 -1.52
N PHE A 355 -21.08 -7.14 -1.93
CA PHE A 355 -20.72 -7.15 -3.35
C PHE A 355 -20.90 -8.54 -3.97
N HIS A 356 -20.44 -9.58 -3.29
CA HIS A 356 -20.61 -10.97 -3.73
C HIS A 356 -22.10 -11.32 -3.93
N ASP A 357 -22.94 -11.09 -2.91
CA ASP A 357 -24.37 -11.41 -2.94
C ASP A 357 -25.12 -10.67 -4.06
N ASN A 358 -24.63 -9.50 -4.45
CA ASN A 358 -25.20 -8.71 -5.55
C ASN A 358 -24.51 -8.95 -6.89
N GLY A 359 -23.58 -9.89 -6.98
CA GLY A 359 -22.84 -10.21 -8.22
C GLY A 359 -22.06 -9.02 -8.79
N VAL A 360 -21.53 -8.15 -7.92
CA VAL A 360 -20.64 -7.04 -8.28
C VAL A 360 -19.22 -7.50 -8.11
N THR A 361 -18.41 -7.38 -9.16
CA THR A 361 -16.96 -7.64 -9.09
C THR A 361 -16.31 -6.66 -8.12
N PHE A 362 -15.42 -7.15 -7.24
CA PHE A 362 -14.74 -6.28 -6.29
C PHE A 362 -13.27 -6.70 -6.05
N TYR A 363 -12.49 -5.74 -5.60
CA TYR A 363 -11.17 -5.94 -5.00
C TYR A 363 -11.25 -5.63 -3.51
N VAL A 364 -10.43 -6.29 -2.71
CA VAL A 364 -10.10 -5.84 -1.36
C VAL A 364 -8.83 -4.99 -1.40
N VAL A 365 -8.86 -3.85 -0.71
CA VAL A 365 -7.83 -2.83 -0.84
C VAL A 365 -7.30 -2.41 0.54
N PRO A 366 -6.44 -3.22 1.14
CA PRO A 366 -5.73 -2.87 2.37
C PRO A 366 -4.57 -1.90 2.10
N GLY A 367 -3.91 -1.43 3.17
CA GLY A 367 -2.80 -0.50 3.07
C GLY A 367 -1.52 -0.91 3.79
N THR A 368 -0.41 -0.29 3.38
CA THR A 368 0.90 -0.46 4.02
C THR A 368 0.95 0.12 5.43
N SER A 369 0.05 1.03 5.77
CA SER A 369 0.07 1.81 7.01
C SER A 369 1.37 2.60 7.22
N SER A 370 2.05 2.98 6.16
CA SER A 370 3.32 3.73 6.19
C SER A 370 3.11 5.25 6.24
N TRP A 371 2.05 5.74 5.57
CA TRP A 371 1.72 7.17 5.57
C TRP A 371 1.23 7.62 6.94
N ASN A 372 1.39 8.91 7.23
CA ASN A 372 1.04 9.54 8.52
C ASN A 372 1.69 8.84 9.73
N SER A 373 2.80 8.11 9.53
CA SER A 373 3.42 7.29 10.58
C SER A 373 4.89 7.54 10.81
N LEU A 374 5.64 7.98 9.81
CA LEU A 374 7.10 8.06 9.68
C LEU A 374 7.79 6.69 9.60
N LEU A 375 7.50 5.78 10.52
CA LEU A 375 8.18 4.48 10.64
C LEU A 375 7.27 3.27 10.34
N GLY A 376 6.01 3.52 9.96
CA GLY A 376 5.00 2.49 9.76
C GLY A 376 4.15 2.23 11.00
N ARG A 377 3.13 1.35 10.82
CA ARG A 377 2.28 0.76 11.86
C ARG A 377 2.19 -0.74 11.60
N THR A 378 3.28 -1.46 11.88
CA THR A 378 3.49 -2.83 11.38
C THR A 378 2.39 -3.80 11.80
N ASP A 379 2.03 -3.88 13.08
CA ASP A 379 0.96 -4.78 13.54
C ASP A 379 -0.39 -4.46 12.88
N ASN A 380 -0.67 -3.17 12.67
CA ASN A 380 -1.87 -2.75 11.97
C ASN A 380 -1.85 -3.19 10.50
N ALA A 381 -0.75 -2.93 9.80
CA ALA A 381 -0.59 -3.32 8.40
C ALA A 381 -0.78 -4.82 8.20
N LEU A 382 -0.08 -5.64 8.98
CA LEU A 382 -0.14 -7.10 8.86
C LEU A 382 -1.54 -7.67 9.19
N ALA A 383 -2.22 -7.11 10.20
CA ALA A 383 -3.59 -7.50 10.52
C ALA A 383 -4.56 -7.10 9.40
N ASN A 384 -4.47 -5.86 8.93
CA ASN A 384 -5.32 -5.33 7.86
C ASN A 384 -5.16 -6.12 6.54
N LEU A 385 -3.91 -6.38 6.11
CA LEU A 385 -3.60 -7.20 4.93
C LEU A 385 -4.19 -8.61 5.05
N ARG A 386 -4.10 -9.22 6.21
CA ARG A 386 -4.59 -10.57 6.49
C ARG A 386 -6.12 -10.63 6.50
N GLU A 387 -6.78 -9.67 7.16
CA GLU A 387 -8.24 -9.56 7.21
C GLU A 387 -8.84 -9.33 5.83
N ALA A 388 -8.23 -8.44 5.03
CA ALA A 388 -8.63 -8.18 3.65
C ALA A 388 -8.48 -9.44 2.77
N ALA A 389 -7.32 -10.13 2.85
CA ALA A 389 -7.08 -11.33 2.06
C ALA A 389 -8.07 -12.46 2.39
N LEU A 390 -8.33 -12.69 3.69
CA LEU A 390 -9.28 -13.70 4.12
C LEU A 390 -10.69 -13.40 3.61
N SER A 391 -11.17 -12.17 3.82
CA SER A 391 -12.52 -11.76 3.45
C SER A 391 -12.72 -11.73 1.93
N GLY A 392 -11.70 -11.25 1.18
CA GLY A 392 -11.73 -11.25 -0.28
C GLY A 392 -11.79 -12.65 -0.85
N ARG A 393 -10.96 -13.58 -0.36
CA ARG A 393 -10.96 -14.98 -0.78
C ARG A 393 -12.31 -15.67 -0.48
N ASP A 394 -12.81 -15.49 0.74
CA ASP A 394 -14.03 -16.18 1.21
C ASP A 394 -15.31 -15.68 0.48
N ASN A 395 -15.25 -14.50 -0.16
CA ASN A 395 -16.33 -13.93 -0.96
C ASN A 395 -15.97 -13.78 -2.46
N GLU A 396 -15.02 -14.57 -2.95
CA GLU A 396 -14.65 -14.65 -4.38
C GLU A 396 -14.22 -13.31 -5.00
N GLY A 397 -13.47 -12.50 -4.23
CA GLY A 397 -12.92 -11.23 -4.71
C GLY A 397 -11.99 -11.43 -5.91
N GLN A 398 -12.18 -10.61 -6.94
CA GLN A 398 -11.35 -10.63 -8.15
C GLN A 398 -9.92 -10.21 -7.89
N GLY A 399 -9.70 -9.26 -6.97
CA GLY A 399 -8.36 -8.72 -6.78
C GLY A 399 -8.03 -8.29 -5.34
N PHE A 400 -6.72 -8.13 -5.15
CA PHE A 400 -6.10 -7.66 -3.91
C PHE A 400 -5.10 -6.56 -4.25
N LEU A 401 -5.33 -5.33 -3.77
CA LEU A 401 -4.49 -4.17 -4.09
C LEU A 401 -3.97 -3.53 -2.80
N VAL A 402 -2.66 -3.60 -2.57
CA VAL A 402 -2.02 -2.93 -1.43
C VAL A 402 -1.79 -1.47 -1.76
N THR A 403 -2.37 -0.55 -1.00
CA THR A 403 -2.17 0.89 -1.19
C THR A 403 -1.04 1.43 -0.34
N ASP A 404 -0.30 2.38 -0.89
CA ASP A 404 0.73 3.17 -0.21
C ASP A 404 0.48 4.65 -0.46
N TRP A 405 -0.24 5.29 0.49
CA TRP A 405 -0.65 6.68 0.39
C TRP A 405 0.46 7.65 0.82
N GLY A 406 0.31 8.92 0.46
CA GLY A 406 1.26 9.98 0.77
C GLY A 406 0.65 11.17 1.52
N ASP A 407 -0.42 10.94 2.26
CA ASP A 407 -1.18 11.98 2.95
C ASP A 407 -0.30 12.93 3.77
N GLY A 408 -0.65 14.20 3.77
CA GLY A 408 -0.04 15.20 4.64
C GLY A 408 1.41 15.58 4.30
N GLY A 409 1.84 15.35 3.04
CA GLY A 409 3.17 15.75 2.55
C GLY A 409 4.13 14.60 2.29
N HIS A 410 3.68 13.36 2.43
CA HIS A 410 4.39 12.14 2.06
C HIS A 410 5.79 12.03 2.72
N TRP A 411 5.84 12.18 4.04
CA TRP A 411 7.11 12.24 4.78
C TRP A 411 7.81 10.90 4.95
N GLN A 412 7.08 9.76 4.85
CA GLN A 412 7.71 8.45 4.91
C GLN A 412 8.55 8.18 3.64
N PHE A 413 9.69 7.52 3.81
CA PHE A 413 10.48 7.03 2.71
C PHE A 413 10.05 5.63 2.29
N LEU A 414 10.23 5.31 1.01
CA LEU A 414 9.78 4.09 0.36
C LEU A 414 10.11 2.78 1.11
N PRO A 415 11.30 2.58 1.72
CA PRO A 415 11.61 1.31 2.38
C PRO A 415 10.76 0.98 3.61
N VAL A 416 10.07 1.97 4.19
CA VAL A 416 9.11 1.74 5.29
C VAL A 416 7.96 0.84 4.82
N SER A 417 7.62 0.90 3.53
CA SER A 417 6.54 0.12 2.93
C SER A 417 6.97 -1.27 2.42
N PHE A 418 8.27 -1.60 2.41
CA PHE A 418 8.76 -2.86 1.84
C PHE A 418 8.25 -4.10 2.56
N LEU A 419 8.24 -4.10 3.90
CA LEU A 419 7.76 -5.23 4.69
C LEU A 419 6.27 -5.51 4.44
N PRO A 420 5.34 -4.54 4.55
CA PRO A 420 3.93 -4.79 4.23
C PRO A 420 3.70 -5.13 2.75
N PHE A 421 4.45 -4.59 1.79
CA PHE A 421 4.37 -5.04 0.39
C PHE A 421 4.75 -6.52 0.24
N ALA A 422 5.85 -6.95 0.85
CA ALA A 422 6.29 -8.34 0.78
C ALA A 422 5.28 -9.30 1.42
N TYR A 423 4.74 -8.95 2.60
CA TYR A 423 3.70 -9.75 3.26
C TYR A 423 2.41 -9.79 2.45
N GLY A 424 1.98 -8.67 1.87
CA GLY A 424 0.82 -8.57 0.98
C GLY A 424 0.93 -9.48 -0.25
N ALA A 425 2.13 -9.60 -0.84
CA ALA A 425 2.40 -10.53 -1.94
C ALA A 425 2.12 -11.99 -1.53
N GLY A 426 2.56 -12.37 -0.33
CA GLY A 426 2.31 -13.72 0.21
C GLY A 426 0.83 -14.02 0.38
N VAL A 427 0.11 -13.18 1.16
CA VAL A 427 -1.30 -13.44 1.52
C VAL A 427 -2.25 -13.29 0.34
N SER A 428 -1.91 -12.51 -0.68
CA SER A 428 -2.70 -12.39 -1.90
C SER A 428 -2.47 -13.54 -2.89
N TRP A 429 -1.30 -14.17 -2.83
CA TRP A 429 -1.01 -15.35 -3.66
C TRP A 429 -1.66 -16.60 -3.09
N CYS A 430 -1.38 -16.95 -1.82
CA CYS A 430 -1.98 -18.09 -1.14
C CYS A 430 -2.09 -17.78 0.35
N TYR A 431 -3.28 -17.49 0.83
CA TYR A 431 -3.54 -17.13 2.21
C TYR A 431 -3.09 -18.23 3.19
N ASP A 432 -3.45 -19.48 2.90
CA ASP A 432 -3.27 -20.59 3.86
C ASP A 432 -1.79 -20.87 4.17
N THR A 433 -0.90 -20.68 3.21
CA THR A 433 0.54 -20.94 3.40
C THR A 433 1.33 -19.70 3.82
N ASN A 434 0.78 -18.49 3.63
CA ASN A 434 1.50 -17.24 3.86
C ASN A 434 0.99 -16.41 5.04
N SER A 435 -0.26 -16.60 5.50
CA SER A 435 -0.84 -15.78 6.57
C SER A 435 -0.12 -15.89 7.91
N GLY A 436 0.55 -17.03 8.17
CA GLY A 436 1.38 -17.28 9.35
C GLY A 436 2.88 -17.16 9.11
N ALA A 437 3.32 -16.71 7.95
CA ALA A 437 4.74 -16.55 7.64
C ALA A 437 5.39 -15.44 8.48
N ASP A 438 6.68 -15.58 8.77
CA ASP A 438 7.46 -14.56 9.48
C ASP A 438 7.73 -13.36 8.56
N PRO A 439 7.09 -12.20 8.80
CA PRO A 439 7.21 -11.04 7.91
C PRO A 439 8.61 -10.41 7.95
N ALA A 440 9.31 -10.50 9.07
CA ALA A 440 10.68 -9.98 9.20
C ALA A 440 11.66 -10.82 8.39
N ALA A 441 11.59 -12.15 8.51
CA ALA A 441 12.43 -13.07 7.73
C ALA A 441 12.17 -12.94 6.21
N ILE A 442 10.91 -12.77 5.79
CA ILE A 442 10.53 -12.50 4.41
C ILE A 442 11.14 -11.18 3.92
N ALA A 443 11.01 -10.12 4.72
CA ALA A 443 11.55 -8.81 4.37
C ALA A 443 13.09 -8.84 4.27
N ASP A 444 13.78 -9.52 5.19
CA ASP A 444 15.23 -9.70 5.10
C ASP A 444 15.64 -10.41 3.81
N ALA A 445 14.97 -11.52 3.49
CA ALA A 445 15.33 -12.34 2.33
C ALA A 445 15.04 -11.68 0.99
N TYR A 446 13.90 -10.98 0.85
CA TYR A 446 13.35 -10.58 -0.43
C TYR A 446 13.18 -9.08 -0.63
N ALA A 447 13.02 -8.30 0.45
CA ALA A 447 12.89 -6.87 0.36
C ALA A 447 14.23 -6.16 0.62
N PHE A 448 14.93 -6.52 1.67
CA PHE A 448 16.21 -5.90 2.02
C PHE A 448 17.43 -6.67 1.51
N HIS A 449 17.29 -7.95 1.14
CA HIS A 449 18.39 -8.84 0.80
C HIS A 449 19.48 -8.83 1.88
N ASP A 450 19.06 -8.84 3.15
CA ASP A 450 19.98 -8.78 4.28
C ASP A 450 20.35 -10.17 4.80
N SER A 451 21.58 -10.58 4.51
CA SER A 451 22.11 -11.87 4.94
C SER A 451 22.40 -11.95 6.46
N ALA A 452 22.39 -10.81 7.16
CA ALA A 452 22.55 -10.75 8.61
C ALA A 452 21.22 -10.92 9.36
N GLY A 453 20.07 -10.81 8.70
CA GLY A 453 18.74 -10.95 9.31
C GLY A 453 18.40 -9.81 10.29
N VAL A 454 18.83 -8.59 9.99
CA VAL A 454 18.73 -7.41 10.88
C VAL A 454 17.66 -6.45 10.42
N MET A 455 17.61 -6.16 9.10
CA MET A 455 16.77 -5.08 8.58
C MET A 455 15.28 -5.38 8.69
N GLY A 456 14.85 -6.62 8.39
CA GLY A 456 13.45 -7.02 8.50
C GLY A 456 12.93 -6.92 9.92
N GLN A 457 13.70 -7.44 10.89
CA GLN A 457 13.35 -7.34 12.30
C GLN A 457 13.36 -5.88 12.78
N THR A 458 14.33 -5.08 12.35
CA THR A 458 14.41 -3.66 12.72
C THR A 458 13.24 -2.87 12.15
N ALA A 459 12.88 -3.07 10.88
CA ALA A 459 11.72 -2.44 10.26
C ALA A 459 10.41 -2.82 10.96
N PHE A 460 10.26 -4.12 11.31
CA PHE A 460 9.12 -4.63 12.07
C PHE A 460 8.95 -3.91 13.41
N GLU A 461 10.03 -3.82 14.20
CA GLU A 461 10.01 -3.23 15.53
C GLU A 461 9.89 -1.71 15.51
N LEU A 462 10.52 -1.02 14.54
CA LEU A 462 10.37 0.43 14.34
C LEU A 462 8.92 0.80 14.04
N GLY A 463 8.23 0.03 13.17
CA GLY A 463 6.82 0.26 12.87
C GLY A 463 5.87 0.01 14.05
N ASN A 464 6.34 -0.63 15.12
CA ASN A 464 5.56 -0.86 16.34
C ASN A 464 5.99 0.03 17.53
N ALA A 465 7.11 0.77 17.42
CA ALA A 465 7.64 1.58 18.52
C ALA A 465 6.64 2.66 19.01
N HIS A 466 5.77 3.17 18.14
CA HIS A 466 4.71 4.13 18.51
C HIS A 466 3.75 3.61 19.59
N GLN A 467 3.62 2.30 19.76
CA GLN A 467 2.71 1.68 20.74
C GLN A 467 3.17 1.92 22.19
N ILE A 468 4.46 2.20 22.41
CA ILE A 468 5.01 2.51 23.74
C ILE A 468 4.38 3.78 24.32
N ALA A 469 4.01 4.74 23.48
CA ALA A 469 3.32 5.95 23.91
C ALA A 469 1.92 5.71 24.47
N GLY A 470 1.39 4.49 24.38
CA GLY A 470 0.12 4.06 24.99
C GLY A 470 -1.14 4.63 24.34
N MET A 471 -1.02 5.33 23.22
CA MET A 471 -2.15 5.91 22.48
C MET A 471 -2.23 5.35 21.06
N ARG A 472 -3.44 4.94 20.64
CA ARG A 472 -3.74 4.58 19.26
C ARG A 472 -4.41 5.75 18.54
N ILE A 473 -3.87 6.13 17.40
CA ILE A 473 -4.47 7.10 16.49
C ILE A 473 -4.86 6.35 15.21
N GLY A 474 -6.13 6.44 14.79
CA GLY A 474 -6.58 5.84 13.54
C GLY A 474 -5.81 6.44 12.36
N ASN A 475 -5.37 5.59 11.45
CA ASN A 475 -4.63 5.98 10.24
C ASN A 475 -3.40 6.90 10.47
N SER A 476 -2.81 6.91 11.68
CA SER A 476 -1.67 7.77 12.04
C SER A 476 -0.87 7.21 13.22
N THR A 477 0.20 7.92 13.62
CA THR A 477 0.99 7.68 14.83
C THR A 477 1.12 8.93 15.69
N VAL A 478 1.49 8.74 16.95
CA VAL A 478 1.76 9.86 17.87
C VAL A 478 2.86 10.79 17.37
N TYR A 479 3.88 10.25 16.69
CA TYR A 479 4.97 11.07 16.10
C TYR A 479 4.44 12.05 15.07
N TYR A 480 3.65 11.50 14.13
CA TYR A 480 3.08 12.29 13.05
C TYR A 480 2.10 13.33 13.59
N ALA A 481 1.29 12.94 14.60
CA ALA A 481 0.38 13.85 15.25
C ALA A 481 1.11 15.04 15.89
N PHE A 482 2.17 14.81 16.69
CA PHE A 482 2.93 15.89 17.31
C PHE A 482 3.70 16.75 16.31
N LEU A 483 4.28 16.16 15.27
CA LEU A 483 5.15 16.88 14.35
C LEU A 483 4.39 17.57 13.20
N ARG A 484 3.24 17.01 12.77
CA ARG A 484 2.53 17.51 11.60
C ARG A 484 1.19 18.17 11.91
N HIS A 485 0.34 17.50 12.71
CA HIS A 485 -1.01 17.99 12.96
C HIS A 485 -1.09 19.00 14.11
N TYR A 486 -0.33 18.78 15.17
CA TYR A 486 -0.42 19.52 16.43
C TYR A 486 0.89 20.19 16.85
N PHE A 487 1.87 20.36 15.93
CA PHE A 487 3.18 20.92 16.30
C PHE A 487 3.10 22.28 17.02
N ASP A 488 2.12 23.12 16.67
CA ASP A 488 1.84 24.41 17.35
C ASP A 488 0.32 24.66 17.47
N ARG A 489 -0.44 23.62 17.87
CA ARG A 489 -1.88 23.68 18.14
C ARG A 489 -2.17 23.16 19.54
N PRO A 490 -3.30 23.59 20.17
CA PRO A 490 -3.68 23.07 21.48
C PRO A 490 -3.77 21.53 21.48
N LEU A 491 -3.27 20.90 22.55
CA LEU A 491 -3.38 19.45 22.76
C LEU A 491 -4.65 19.05 23.51
N ALA A 492 -5.25 19.97 24.24
CA ALA A 492 -6.42 19.72 25.06
C ALA A 492 -7.56 19.12 24.24
N GLY A 493 -8.10 17.99 24.72
CA GLY A 493 -9.22 17.29 24.10
C GLY A 493 -8.87 16.47 22.85
N THR A 494 -7.59 16.36 22.48
CA THR A 494 -7.15 15.54 21.34
C THR A 494 -6.81 14.11 21.74
N GLY A 495 -6.72 13.84 23.05
CA GLY A 495 -6.19 12.60 23.61
C GLY A 495 -4.64 12.61 23.73
N LEU A 496 -3.93 13.42 22.93
CA LEU A 496 -2.48 13.59 23.07
C LEU A 496 -2.10 14.16 24.44
N ASP A 497 -2.96 14.96 25.01
CA ASP A 497 -2.84 15.54 26.37
C ASP A 497 -2.89 14.49 27.50
N ALA A 498 -3.36 13.29 27.22
CA ALA A 498 -3.36 12.16 28.17
C ALA A 498 -2.07 11.33 28.16
N ILE A 499 -1.21 11.51 27.16
CA ILE A 499 0.06 10.78 27.06
C ILE A 499 1.02 11.28 28.16
N LYS A 500 1.68 10.33 28.83
CA LYS A 500 2.71 10.66 29.80
C LYS A 500 4.00 11.02 29.08
N PRO A 501 4.66 12.16 29.42
CA PRO A 501 5.91 12.55 28.78
C PRO A 501 6.98 11.44 28.80
N GLU A 502 7.03 10.67 29.91
CA GLU A 502 8.00 9.58 30.10
C GLU A 502 7.81 8.44 29.09
N GLU A 503 6.59 8.20 28.60
CA GLU A 503 6.33 7.20 27.55
C GLU A 503 6.86 7.67 26.19
N LEU A 504 6.85 8.97 25.92
CA LEU A 504 7.50 9.54 24.73
C LEU A 504 9.03 9.43 24.82
N ASP A 505 9.63 9.68 26.01
CA ASP A 505 11.06 9.49 26.21
C ASP A 505 11.48 8.04 26.00
N LYS A 506 10.70 7.08 26.53
CA LYS A 506 10.93 5.64 26.31
C LYS A 506 10.81 5.28 24.82
N THR A 507 9.84 5.90 24.13
CA THR A 507 9.64 5.69 22.70
C THR A 507 10.84 6.17 21.91
N ALA A 508 11.36 7.39 22.20
CA ALA A 508 12.56 7.93 21.58
C ALA A 508 13.78 7.04 21.83
N ALA A 509 14.00 6.63 23.08
CA ALA A 509 15.10 5.73 23.44
C ALA A 509 15.02 4.37 22.70
N ARG A 510 13.79 3.82 22.53
CA ARG A 510 13.60 2.59 21.77
C ARG A 510 13.92 2.76 20.29
N ILE A 511 13.54 3.89 19.71
CA ILE A 511 13.89 4.22 18.31
C ILE A 511 15.41 4.28 18.15
N ASP A 512 16.13 4.94 19.07
CA ASP A 512 17.60 5.01 19.04
C ASP A 512 18.26 3.63 19.14
N GLU A 513 17.77 2.77 20.03
CA GLU A 513 18.24 1.38 20.16
C GLU A 513 18.07 0.60 18.85
N LEU A 514 16.89 0.72 18.21
CA LEU A 514 16.58 -0.01 16.98
C LEU A 514 17.43 0.50 15.81
N ILE A 515 17.58 1.80 15.66
CA ILE A 515 18.38 2.41 14.59
C ILE A 515 19.87 2.05 14.71
N ALA A 516 20.39 1.90 15.90
CA ALA A 516 21.78 1.46 16.11
C ALA A 516 22.06 0.06 15.54
N ARG A 517 21.04 -0.78 15.38
CA ARG A 517 21.18 -2.14 14.79
C ARG A 517 21.43 -2.11 13.28
N ILE A 518 20.94 -1.09 12.57
CA ILE A 518 20.99 -1.00 11.11
C ILE A 518 22.41 -1.11 10.54
N ASP A 519 23.42 -0.66 11.30
CA ASP A 519 24.82 -0.73 10.87
C ASP A 519 25.34 -2.15 10.71
N SER A 520 24.79 -3.10 11.46
CA SER A 520 25.17 -4.52 11.37
C SER A 520 24.51 -5.26 10.20
N ALA A 521 23.54 -4.66 9.51
CA ALA A 521 22.87 -5.23 8.35
C ALA A 521 23.84 -5.41 7.17
N LYS A 522 23.71 -6.55 6.48
CA LYS A 522 24.53 -6.94 5.31
C LYS A 522 23.62 -7.13 4.09
N MET A 523 23.11 -6.01 3.60
CA MET A 523 22.22 -5.97 2.46
C MET A 523 22.99 -6.11 1.14
N ASP A 524 22.64 -7.09 0.32
CA ASP A 524 23.16 -7.27 -1.05
C ASP A 524 22.24 -6.55 -2.06
N ARG A 525 22.23 -5.21 -1.97
CA ARG A 525 21.43 -4.33 -2.82
C ARG A 525 22.24 -3.09 -3.22
N PRO A 526 22.09 -2.59 -4.48
CA PRO A 526 22.79 -1.38 -4.93
C PRO A 526 22.43 -0.13 -4.11
N ASP A 527 21.22 -0.09 -3.54
CA ASP A 527 20.69 1.03 -2.76
C ASP A 527 20.71 0.80 -1.23
N ALA A 528 21.54 -0.15 -0.75
CA ALA A 528 21.61 -0.51 0.67
C ALA A 528 21.90 0.69 1.59
N ASP A 529 22.86 1.55 1.23
CA ASP A 529 23.21 2.72 2.03
C ASP A 529 22.11 3.77 2.00
N LEU A 530 21.39 3.92 0.88
CA LEU A 530 20.25 4.81 0.77
C LEU A 530 19.11 4.33 1.67
N ILE A 531 18.78 3.04 1.68
CA ILE A 531 17.77 2.45 2.58
C ILE A 531 18.11 2.75 4.05
N LYS A 532 19.37 2.56 4.45
CA LYS A 532 19.82 2.86 5.81
C LYS A 532 19.63 4.35 6.15
N ALA A 533 19.98 5.25 5.22
CA ALA A 533 19.83 6.68 5.41
C ALA A 533 18.34 7.09 5.50
N GLU A 534 17.48 6.53 4.68
CA GLU A 534 16.04 6.77 4.68
C GLU A 534 15.39 6.33 6.01
N PHE A 535 15.76 5.17 6.57
CA PHE A 535 15.31 4.75 7.91
C PHE A 535 15.83 5.66 9.01
N ARG A 536 17.11 6.08 8.96
CA ARG A 536 17.67 7.03 9.95
C ARG A 536 16.96 8.37 9.93
N MET A 537 16.65 8.89 8.75
CA MET A 537 15.90 10.14 8.61
C MET A 537 14.52 10.04 9.24
N ASN A 538 13.74 9.02 8.90
CA ASN A 538 12.41 8.83 9.48
C ASN A 538 12.46 8.62 11.01
N ALA A 539 13.49 7.91 11.51
CA ALA A 539 13.70 7.73 12.93
C ALA A 539 14.06 9.03 13.65
N ALA A 540 14.92 9.86 13.03
CA ALA A 540 15.27 11.17 13.58
C ALA A 540 14.04 12.11 13.65
N MET A 541 13.19 12.10 12.62
CA MET A 541 11.92 12.84 12.65
C MET A 541 10.97 12.34 13.75
N ALA A 542 10.85 11.01 13.91
CA ALA A 542 10.01 10.42 14.95
C ALA A 542 10.54 10.72 16.37
N ARG A 543 11.85 10.71 16.57
CA ARG A 543 12.50 11.09 17.81
C ARG A 543 12.26 12.55 18.14
N LEU A 544 12.47 13.47 17.18
CA LEU A 544 12.16 14.89 17.34
C LEU A 544 10.69 15.10 17.75
N ALA A 545 9.77 14.37 17.13
CA ALA A 545 8.35 14.41 17.49
C ALA A 545 8.09 13.98 18.93
N CYS A 546 8.78 12.94 19.42
CA CYS A 546 8.71 12.50 20.82
C CYS A 546 9.26 13.58 21.77
N HIS A 547 10.42 14.18 21.47
CA HIS A 547 11.01 15.24 22.28
C HIS A 547 10.12 16.49 22.34
N LEU A 548 9.57 16.91 21.19
CA LEU A 548 8.61 18.02 21.11
C LEU A 548 7.35 17.73 21.94
N GLY A 549 6.76 16.56 21.75
CA GLY A 549 5.56 16.13 22.49
C GLY A 549 5.80 16.09 24.00
N ALA A 550 6.90 15.46 24.44
CA ALA A 550 7.29 15.38 25.85
C ALA A 550 7.52 16.75 26.48
N ALA A 551 8.22 17.65 25.78
CA ALA A 551 8.48 19.01 26.25
C ALA A 551 7.17 19.78 26.45
N ARG A 552 6.26 19.71 25.47
CA ARG A 552 4.94 20.38 25.54
C ARG A 552 4.07 19.83 26.66
N LEU A 553 4.03 18.50 26.82
CA LEU A 553 3.24 17.85 27.89
C LEU A 553 3.79 18.20 29.29
N ARG A 554 5.12 18.27 29.49
CA ARG A 554 5.72 18.72 30.74
C ARG A 554 5.39 20.18 31.05
N ALA A 555 5.20 20.99 30.03
CA ALA A 555 4.76 22.38 30.14
C ALA A 555 3.23 22.56 30.17
N GLY A 556 2.47 21.50 30.54
CA GLY A 556 1.01 21.55 30.68
C GLY A 556 0.24 21.52 29.36
N GLY A 557 0.83 21.03 28.26
CA GLY A 557 0.21 20.94 26.94
C GLY A 557 0.19 22.26 26.16
N CYS A 558 1.09 23.19 26.51
CA CYS A 558 1.21 24.52 25.89
C CYS A 558 1.50 24.44 24.37
N LEU A 559 1.37 25.57 23.68
CA LEU A 559 1.83 25.71 22.30
C LEU A 559 3.36 25.59 22.21
N THR A 560 3.89 25.18 21.08
CA THR A 560 5.35 25.13 20.86
C THR A 560 6.01 26.50 21.02
N THR A 561 5.32 27.54 20.56
CA THR A 561 5.75 28.94 20.73
C THR A 561 5.83 29.41 22.18
N GLU A 562 5.11 28.74 23.10
CA GLU A 562 5.08 29.06 24.54
C GLU A 562 6.12 28.28 25.35
N LEU A 563 6.80 27.31 24.75
CA LEU A 563 7.90 26.59 25.42
C LEU A 563 9.06 27.53 25.82
N PRO A 564 9.79 27.24 26.92
CA PRO A 564 11.01 27.93 27.27
C PRO A 564 12.00 28.04 26.11
N LYS A 565 12.67 29.17 25.98
CA LYS A 565 13.55 29.46 24.84
C LYS A 565 14.69 28.45 24.69
N ASP A 566 15.28 28.00 25.77
CA ASP A 566 16.33 26.97 25.78
C ASP A 566 15.83 25.63 25.21
N ILE A 567 14.61 25.20 25.55
CA ILE A 567 13.97 23.99 25.02
C ILE A 567 13.73 24.18 23.53
N ARG A 568 13.17 25.29 23.09
CA ARG A 568 12.93 25.56 21.66
C ARG A 568 14.24 25.57 20.87
N THR A 569 15.29 26.19 21.43
CA THR A 569 16.64 26.21 20.83
C THR A 569 17.19 24.78 20.67
N ALA A 570 17.05 23.93 21.67
CA ALA A 570 17.47 22.51 21.58
C ALA A 570 16.71 21.74 20.48
N LEU A 571 15.38 21.87 20.42
CA LEU A 571 14.57 21.24 19.38
C LEU A 571 14.89 21.79 17.98
N ALA A 572 15.14 23.09 17.85
CA ALA A 572 15.57 23.70 16.60
C ALA A 572 16.94 23.18 16.14
N ALA A 573 17.88 22.98 17.06
CA ALA A 573 19.18 22.39 16.76
C ALA A 573 19.09 20.94 16.33
N GLU A 574 18.12 20.17 16.85
CA GLU A 574 17.84 18.80 16.41
C GLU A 574 17.22 18.78 15.00
N LEU A 575 16.31 19.70 14.68
CA LEU A 575 15.66 19.79 13.38
C LEU A 575 16.58 20.29 12.27
N ALA A 576 17.48 21.23 12.57
CA ALA A 576 18.25 21.96 11.56
C ALA A 576 19.01 21.08 10.55
N PRO A 577 19.68 19.97 10.94
CA PRO A 577 20.36 19.07 9.99
C PRO A 577 19.37 18.23 9.18
N LEU A 578 18.14 18.00 9.67
CA LEU A 578 17.19 17.09 9.02
C LEU A 578 16.64 17.68 7.73
N VAL A 579 16.45 18.99 7.64
CA VAL A 579 15.84 19.61 6.45
C VAL A 579 16.70 19.44 5.19
N PRO A 580 18.00 19.78 5.16
CA PRO A 580 18.83 19.56 3.98
C PRO A 580 19.02 18.07 3.66
N GLU A 581 19.15 17.20 4.66
CA GLU A 581 19.27 15.77 4.45
C GLU A 581 17.97 15.18 3.87
N TYR A 582 16.80 15.60 4.35
CA TYR A 582 15.51 15.20 3.80
C TYR A 582 15.39 15.54 2.30
N ARG A 583 15.79 16.75 1.92
CA ARG A 583 15.81 17.20 0.52
C ARG A 583 16.71 16.33 -0.35
N GLN A 584 17.88 15.99 0.14
CA GLN A 584 18.83 15.12 -0.56
C GLN A 584 18.26 13.70 -0.75
N LEU A 585 17.73 13.11 0.31
CA LEU A 585 17.14 11.76 0.28
C LEU A 585 15.88 11.70 -0.62
N TRP A 586 15.05 12.75 -0.61
CA TRP A 586 13.93 12.85 -1.53
C TRP A 586 14.37 12.72 -2.99
N LEU A 587 15.36 13.54 -3.39
CA LEU A 587 15.85 13.57 -4.77
C LEU A 587 16.62 12.31 -5.20
N ALA A 588 16.99 11.45 -4.27
CA ALA A 588 17.63 10.18 -4.61
C ALA A 588 16.69 9.18 -5.31
N ARG A 589 15.38 9.30 -5.08
CA ARG A 589 14.35 8.41 -5.66
C ARG A 589 13.26 9.13 -6.43
N ASN A 590 13.07 10.42 -6.19
CA ASN A 590 11.90 11.14 -6.67
C ASN A 590 12.28 12.41 -7.42
N ARG A 591 11.35 12.89 -8.24
CA ARG A 591 11.47 14.16 -8.96
C ARG A 591 11.35 15.34 -7.99
N SER A 592 11.72 16.52 -8.46
CA SER A 592 11.71 17.74 -7.63
C SER A 592 10.31 18.28 -7.34
N GLY A 593 9.31 17.94 -8.13
CA GLY A 593 7.93 18.36 -7.88
C GLY A 593 7.45 17.92 -6.49
N GLY A 594 6.78 18.81 -5.76
CA GLY A 594 6.29 18.57 -4.40
C GLY A 594 7.33 18.63 -3.29
N LEU A 595 8.64 18.65 -3.60
CA LEU A 595 9.70 18.73 -2.60
C LEU A 595 9.57 19.96 -1.72
N GLU A 596 9.29 21.12 -2.30
CA GLU A 596 9.13 22.38 -1.55
C GLU A 596 7.93 22.34 -0.61
N GLU A 597 6.84 21.69 -1.02
CA GLU A 597 5.67 21.51 -0.17
C GLU A 597 5.95 20.56 1.00
N SER A 598 6.65 19.46 0.74
CA SER A 598 6.97 18.44 1.74
C SER A 598 8.03 18.91 2.72
N ALA A 599 9.18 19.40 2.24
CA ALA A 599 10.27 19.94 3.07
C ALA A 599 9.87 21.25 3.75
N GLY A 600 9.10 22.12 3.07
CA GLY A 600 8.60 23.38 3.64
C GLY A 600 7.75 23.18 4.89
N ALA A 601 7.08 22.05 5.02
CA ALA A 601 6.36 21.72 6.25
C ALA A 601 7.33 21.50 7.45
N LEU A 602 8.53 20.97 7.24
CA LEU A 602 9.59 20.89 8.26
C LEU A 602 10.19 22.27 8.55
N GLU A 603 10.38 23.10 7.53
CA GLU A 603 10.89 24.47 7.68
C GLU A 603 9.94 25.36 8.50
N ILE A 604 8.62 25.18 8.34
CA ILE A 604 7.61 25.87 9.16
C ILE A 604 7.78 25.52 10.64
N ILE A 605 8.04 24.24 10.98
CA ILE A 605 8.33 23.83 12.36
C ILE A 605 9.59 24.55 12.86
N GLY A 606 10.64 24.61 12.06
CA GLY A 606 11.87 25.34 12.38
C GLY A 606 11.64 26.83 12.65
N ALA A 607 10.81 27.48 11.83
CA ALA A 607 10.44 28.88 12.01
C ALA A 607 9.64 29.11 13.30
N VAL A 608 8.79 28.17 13.71
CA VAL A 608 8.05 28.23 14.99
C VAL A 608 8.99 28.05 16.17
N LEU A 609 9.92 27.10 16.11
CA LEU A 609 10.92 26.87 17.16
C LEU A 609 11.88 28.05 17.34
N GLY A 610 12.14 28.81 16.26
CA GLY A 610 13.03 29.98 16.27
C GLY A 610 12.42 31.28 16.83
N LYS A 611 11.09 31.34 17.03
CA LYS A 611 10.38 32.50 17.61
C LYS A 611 10.64 32.60 19.10
#